data_99899c161f7ecaa4e96996644f63e56b
#
_entry.id   99899c161f7ecaa4e96996644f63e56b
#
_cell.length_a   1.000
_cell.length_b   1.000
_cell.length_c   1.000
_cell.angle_alpha   90.00
_cell.angle_beta   90.00
_cell.angle_gamma   90.00
#
_symmetry.space_group_name_H-M   'P 1'
#
loop_
_entity.id
_entity.type
_entity.pdbx_description
1 polymer ?
#
loop_
_entity_poly.entity_id
_entity_poly.type
_entity_poly.pdbx_seq_one_letter_code
_entity_poly.pdbx_strand_id
1 'polypeptide(L)'
;NNSTLNYRCFADTGIQGELYIPASWVFISTGHFSNCSELTYIEVEEGRTSIPQGFISWTIKADTIIFPSTITEIGDSFLHGNGWYPTFICKAIIPPVITGTGYIGYGPFSEMYVPDESVEAYKAAPSWSNHASQIKPMSMLANSNE
;
A
#
# COMPACT_ATOMS: atom_id res chain seq x y z
N ASN A 1 6.91 -7.29 21.83
CA ASN A 1 6.14 -8.50 21.56
C ASN A 1 5.73 -8.54 20.10
N ASN A 2 6.15 -9.57 19.36
CA ASN A 2 5.73 -9.79 17.99
C ASN A 2 4.37 -10.48 17.99
N SER A 3 3.38 -9.83 17.40
CA SER A 3 2.06 -10.43 17.22
C SER A 3 2.00 -11.11 15.86
N THR A 4 1.69 -12.39 15.85
CA THR A 4 1.51 -13.17 14.61
C THR A 4 0.04 -13.12 14.20
N LEU A 5 -0.20 -12.71 12.95
CA LEU A 5 -1.54 -12.55 12.42
C LEU A 5 -1.84 -13.63 11.39
N ASN A 6 -2.95 -14.32 11.61
CA ASN A 6 -3.44 -15.37 10.73
C ASN A 6 -4.30 -14.82 9.59
N TYR A 7 -4.72 -15.71 8.70
CA TYR A 7 -5.56 -15.37 7.55
C TYR A 7 -6.79 -14.54 7.95
N ARG A 8 -6.98 -13.41 7.28
CA ARG A 8 -8.14 -12.53 7.41
C ARG A 8 -8.51 -12.13 8.85
N CYS A 9 -7.54 -12.00 9.74
CA CYS A 9 -7.81 -11.79 11.17
C CYS A 9 -8.58 -10.50 11.49
N PHE A 10 -8.56 -9.49 10.62
CA PHE A 10 -9.31 -8.25 10.76
C PHE A 10 -10.40 -8.08 9.69
N ALA A 11 -10.61 -9.10 8.87
CA ALA A 11 -11.63 -9.02 7.82
C ALA A 11 -13.03 -8.96 8.44
N ASP A 12 -13.90 -8.15 7.83
CA ASP A 12 -15.31 -8.00 8.24
C ASP A 12 -15.49 -7.54 9.69
N THR A 13 -14.48 -6.93 10.31
CA THR A 13 -14.52 -6.55 11.73
C THR A 13 -15.20 -5.22 12.02
N GLY A 14 -15.51 -4.43 10.98
CA GLY A 14 -16.07 -3.09 11.17
C GLY A 14 -15.06 -2.07 11.71
N ILE A 15 -13.76 -2.37 11.63
CA ILE A 15 -12.70 -1.39 11.97
C ILE A 15 -12.92 -0.13 11.15
N GLN A 16 -12.87 1.04 11.80
CA GLN A 16 -13.14 2.32 11.15
C GLN A 16 -12.10 3.38 11.48
N GLY A 17 -12.03 4.40 10.64
CA GLY A 17 -11.13 5.53 10.81
C GLY A 17 -9.70 5.24 10.33
N GLU A 18 -8.73 5.64 11.13
CA GLU A 18 -7.31 5.54 10.80
C GLU A 18 -6.69 4.28 11.38
N LEU A 19 -5.91 3.55 10.58
CA LEU A 19 -5.21 2.35 10.99
C LEU A 19 -3.70 2.56 10.86
N TYR A 20 -2.99 2.41 11.98
CA TYR A 20 -1.52 2.43 12.03
C TYR A 20 -1.02 1.02 12.30
N ILE A 21 -0.28 0.45 11.36
CA ILE A 21 0.18 -0.94 11.43
C ILE A 21 1.60 -0.99 11.97
N PRO A 22 1.80 -1.57 13.18
CA PRO A 22 3.14 -1.68 13.77
C PRO A 22 4.08 -2.56 12.93
N ALA A 23 5.34 -2.15 12.85
CA ALA A 23 6.36 -2.93 12.15
C ALA A 23 6.58 -4.32 12.78
N SER A 24 6.28 -4.46 14.07
CA SER A 24 6.43 -5.72 14.81
C SER A 24 5.37 -6.79 14.50
N TRP A 25 4.28 -6.44 13.82
CA TRP A 25 3.27 -7.43 13.46
C TRP A 25 3.81 -8.39 12.41
N VAL A 26 3.52 -9.68 12.59
CA VAL A 26 3.93 -10.74 11.66
C VAL A 26 2.68 -11.25 10.94
N PHE A 27 2.61 -11.00 9.63
CA PHE A 27 1.55 -11.51 8.78
C PHE A 27 2.00 -12.84 8.16
N ILE A 28 1.28 -13.92 8.45
CA ILE A 28 1.60 -15.25 7.94
C ILE A 28 0.66 -15.70 6.82
N SER A 29 -0.27 -14.83 6.40
CA SER A 29 -1.24 -15.15 5.35
C SER A 29 -1.69 -13.85 4.63
N THR A 30 -2.83 -13.91 3.95
CA THR A 30 -3.35 -12.85 3.09
C THR A 30 -4.69 -12.31 3.56
N GLY A 31 -5.14 -11.21 2.98
CA GLY A 31 -6.51 -10.70 3.14
C GLY A 31 -6.87 -10.19 4.52
N HIS A 32 -5.91 -9.75 5.32
CA HIS A 32 -6.13 -9.37 6.72
C HIS A 32 -7.16 -8.27 6.92
N PHE A 33 -7.26 -7.35 5.97
CA PHE A 33 -8.17 -6.18 6.07
C PHE A 33 -9.26 -6.20 5.02
N SER A 34 -9.62 -7.38 4.52
CA SER A 34 -10.72 -7.52 3.56
C SER A 34 -12.05 -7.07 4.18
N ASN A 35 -12.87 -6.36 3.41
CA ASN A 35 -14.18 -5.85 3.85
C ASN A 35 -14.14 -4.87 5.04
N CYS A 36 -13.04 -4.18 5.26
CA CYS A 36 -12.96 -3.11 6.25
C CYS A 36 -13.35 -1.77 5.58
N SER A 37 -14.60 -1.64 5.20
CA SER A 37 -15.10 -0.52 4.37
C SER A 37 -15.08 0.85 5.06
N GLU A 38 -14.94 0.86 6.38
CA GLU A 38 -14.96 2.10 7.18
C GLU A 38 -13.56 2.66 7.46
N LEU A 39 -12.51 1.99 6.98
CA LEU A 39 -11.15 2.53 7.07
C LEU A 39 -10.95 3.65 6.05
N THR A 40 -10.47 4.80 6.54
CA THR A 40 -10.22 5.98 5.70
C THR A 40 -8.74 6.24 5.46
N TYR A 41 -7.87 5.72 6.32
CA TYR A 41 -6.43 5.97 6.29
C TYR A 41 -5.68 4.74 6.80
N ILE A 42 -4.63 4.35 6.09
CA ILE A 42 -3.76 3.23 6.49
C ILE A 42 -2.31 3.67 6.37
N GLU A 43 -1.57 3.57 7.46
CA GLU A 43 -0.14 3.85 7.49
C GLU A 43 0.60 2.68 8.12
N VAL A 44 1.66 2.23 7.44
CA VAL A 44 2.53 1.16 7.91
C VAL A 44 3.77 1.79 8.53
N GLU A 45 4.12 1.36 9.75
CA GLU A 45 5.22 1.92 10.54
C GLU A 45 6.59 1.67 9.90
N GLU A 46 7.49 2.64 10.03
CA GLU A 46 8.89 2.51 9.65
C GLU A 46 9.53 1.31 10.36
N GLY A 47 10.40 0.61 9.67
CA GLY A 47 11.02 -0.64 10.13
C GLY A 47 10.40 -1.88 9.50
N ARG A 48 9.19 -1.79 8.97
CA ARG A 48 8.59 -2.89 8.22
C ARG A 48 9.22 -2.98 6.84
N THR A 49 9.59 -4.20 6.41
CA THR A 49 10.31 -4.44 5.16
C THR A 49 9.47 -5.13 4.09
N SER A 50 8.36 -5.77 4.46
CA SER A 50 7.52 -6.50 3.51
C SER A 50 6.04 -6.30 3.76
N ILE A 51 5.25 -6.35 2.69
CA ILE A 51 3.78 -6.33 2.71
C ILE A 51 3.29 -7.64 2.11
N PRO A 52 2.35 -8.35 2.77
CA PRO A 52 1.86 -9.62 2.25
C PRO A 52 0.96 -9.46 1.02
N GLN A 53 0.83 -10.53 0.26
CA GLN A 53 -0.08 -10.60 -0.89
C GLN A 53 -1.52 -10.30 -0.43
N GLY A 54 -2.26 -9.57 -1.26
CA GLY A 54 -3.66 -9.26 -0.98
C GLY A 54 -3.88 -8.51 0.32
N PHE A 55 -2.93 -7.71 0.74
CA PHE A 55 -2.92 -7.03 2.04
C PHE A 55 -4.19 -6.19 2.26
N ILE A 56 -4.55 -5.40 1.25
CA ILE A 56 -5.75 -4.59 1.24
C ILE A 56 -6.59 -5.04 0.04
N SER A 57 -7.55 -5.91 0.27
CA SER A 57 -8.38 -6.45 -0.80
C SER A 57 -9.86 -6.32 -0.47
N TRP A 58 -10.66 -6.06 -1.52
CA TRP A 58 -12.13 -6.02 -1.50
C TRP A 58 -12.75 -5.03 -0.49
N THR A 59 -13.40 -4.01 -0.99
CA THR A 59 -14.27 -3.07 -0.26
C THR A 59 -13.64 -2.08 0.71
N ILE A 60 -12.33 -2.02 0.83
CA ILE A 60 -11.70 -0.91 1.55
C ILE A 60 -11.85 0.36 0.70
N LYS A 61 -12.22 1.44 1.36
CA LYS A 61 -12.37 2.77 0.74
C LYS A 61 -11.44 3.81 1.37
N ALA A 62 -10.29 3.38 1.85
CA ALA A 62 -9.32 4.30 2.42
C ALA A 62 -8.87 5.32 1.38
N ASP A 63 -8.91 6.59 1.74
CA ASP A 63 -8.49 7.68 0.85
C ASP A 63 -6.97 7.71 0.68
N THR A 64 -6.24 7.29 1.71
CA THR A 64 -4.79 7.37 1.76
C THR A 64 -4.18 6.09 2.31
N ILE A 65 -3.14 5.60 1.64
CA ILE A 65 -2.35 4.43 2.07
C ILE A 65 -0.88 4.82 2.01
N ILE A 66 -0.16 4.65 3.13
CA ILE A 66 1.25 5.02 3.24
C ILE A 66 2.12 3.83 3.62
N PHE A 67 3.12 3.54 2.81
CA PHE A 67 4.15 2.54 3.08
C PHE A 67 5.47 3.20 3.47
N PRO A 68 6.22 2.60 4.41
CA PRO A 68 7.43 3.21 4.97
C PRO A 68 8.61 3.19 4.01
N SER A 69 9.65 3.97 4.34
CA SER A 69 10.89 4.01 3.56
C SER A 69 11.68 2.70 3.60
N THR A 70 11.41 1.88 4.60
CA THR A 70 12.10 0.60 4.82
C THR A 70 11.57 -0.56 3.98
N ILE A 71 10.45 -0.36 3.27
CA ILE A 71 9.81 -1.43 2.49
C ILE A 71 10.69 -1.83 1.30
N THR A 72 10.91 -3.14 1.14
CA THR A 72 11.74 -3.69 0.04
C THR A 72 10.97 -4.66 -0.85
N GLU A 73 9.87 -5.22 -0.32
CA GLU A 73 9.11 -6.26 -1.00
C GLU A 73 7.62 -6.09 -0.71
N ILE A 74 6.82 -6.19 -1.75
CA ILE A 74 5.36 -6.09 -1.64
C ILE A 74 4.75 -7.29 -2.38
N GLY A 75 3.88 -8.04 -1.70
CA GLY A 75 3.13 -9.13 -2.31
C GLY A 75 2.19 -8.61 -3.39
N ASP A 76 1.99 -9.38 -4.46
CA ASP A 76 1.10 -8.98 -5.55
C ASP A 76 -0.35 -8.80 -5.06
N SER A 77 -1.14 -8.10 -5.85
CA SER A 77 -2.55 -7.83 -5.54
C SER A 77 -2.76 -7.18 -4.17
N PHE A 78 -1.79 -6.42 -3.68
CA PHE A 78 -1.89 -5.80 -2.36
C PHE A 78 -2.99 -4.73 -2.28
N LEU A 79 -3.39 -4.18 -3.42
CA LEU A 79 -4.49 -3.24 -3.55
C LEU A 79 -5.51 -3.78 -4.54
N HIS A 80 -6.33 -4.72 -4.11
CA HIS A 80 -7.32 -5.36 -4.95
C HIS A 80 -8.73 -4.94 -4.55
N GLY A 81 -9.38 -4.10 -5.33
CA GLY A 81 -10.72 -3.61 -5.01
C GLY A 81 -11.47 -3.07 -6.22
N ASN A 82 -12.78 -2.97 -6.11
CA ASN A 82 -13.67 -2.54 -7.18
C ASN A 82 -13.97 -1.03 -7.11
N GLY A 83 -13.55 -0.30 -8.13
CA GLY A 83 -13.95 1.09 -8.34
C GLY A 83 -13.47 2.08 -7.28
N TRP A 84 -12.37 1.76 -6.63
CA TRP A 84 -11.79 2.58 -5.58
C TRP A 84 -10.43 3.11 -6.04
N TYR A 85 -10.16 4.38 -5.74
CA TYR A 85 -8.99 5.11 -6.24
C TYR A 85 -8.24 5.79 -5.09
N PRO A 86 -7.42 5.08 -4.33
CA PRO A 86 -6.69 5.69 -3.22
C PRO A 86 -5.53 6.54 -3.69
N THR A 87 -5.15 7.52 -2.87
CA THR A 87 -3.83 8.13 -2.93
C THR A 87 -2.86 7.19 -2.24
N PHE A 88 -1.88 6.70 -2.98
CA PHE A 88 -0.88 5.78 -2.47
C PHE A 88 0.47 6.48 -2.34
N ILE A 89 1.10 6.36 -1.17
CA ILE A 89 2.40 6.96 -0.89
C ILE A 89 3.37 5.85 -0.52
N CYS A 90 4.44 5.69 -1.30
CA CYS A 90 5.52 4.75 -0.99
C CYS A 90 6.81 5.54 -0.76
N LYS A 91 7.31 5.52 0.46
CA LYS A 91 8.45 6.33 0.87
C LYS A 91 9.81 5.71 0.52
N ALA A 92 9.84 4.50 -0.02
CA ALA A 92 11.08 3.79 -0.35
C ALA A 92 11.79 4.48 -1.53
N ILE A 93 13.09 4.75 -1.36
CA ILE A 93 13.93 5.36 -2.40
C ILE A 93 14.16 4.37 -3.56
N ILE A 94 14.36 3.09 -3.23
CA ILE A 94 14.47 2.02 -4.22
C ILE A 94 13.09 1.40 -4.40
N PRO A 95 12.55 1.33 -5.63
CA PRO A 95 11.24 0.73 -5.85
C PRO A 95 11.18 -0.69 -5.27
N PRO A 96 10.22 -0.96 -4.35
CA PRO A 96 10.06 -2.32 -3.82
C PRO A 96 9.75 -3.33 -4.91
N VAL A 97 10.25 -4.56 -4.74
CA VAL A 97 9.95 -5.66 -5.65
C VAL A 97 8.50 -6.11 -5.43
N ILE A 98 7.71 -6.16 -6.49
CA ILE A 98 6.38 -6.76 -6.42
C ILE A 98 6.52 -8.26 -6.69
N THR A 99 6.23 -9.08 -5.70
CA THR A 99 6.40 -10.53 -5.78
C THR A 99 5.22 -11.22 -6.47
N GLY A 100 5.32 -12.54 -6.66
CA GLY A 100 4.26 -13.32 -7.27
C GLY A 100 4.08 -13.02 -8.76
N THR A 101 2.87 -12.68 -9.16
CA THR A 101 2.55 -12.34 -10.55
C THR A 101 3.02 -10.94 -10.96
N GLY A 102 3.50 -10.15 -10.03
CA GLY A 102 3.89 -8.76 -10.27
C GLY A 102 2.72 -7.80 -10.42
N TYR A 103 1.52 -8.23 -10.11
CA TYR A 103 0.31 -7.44 -10.28
C TYR A 103 0.01 -6.61 -9.03
N ILE A 104 -0.08 -5.29 -9.17
CA ILE A 104 -0.32 -4.40 -8.04
C ILE A 104 -1.79 -4.43 -7.60
N GLY A 105 -2.72 -4.39 -8.54
CA GLY A 105 -4.15 -4.42 -8.23
C GLY A 105 -5.02 -4.03 -9.41
N TYR A 106 -6.32 -4.22 -9.28
CA TYR A 106 -7.30 -3.81 -10.29
C TYR A 106 -7.68 -2.35 -10.12
N GLY A 107 -7.64 -1.64 -11.21
CA GLY A 107 -8.09 -0.26 -11.29
C GLY A 107 -6.96 0.76 -11.17
N PRO A 108 -7.19 1.95 -11.66
CA PRO A 108 -6.22 3.02 -11.51
C PRO A 108 -6.21 3.53 -10.07
N PHE A 109 -5.04 3.83 -9.56
CA PHE A 109 -4.90 4.69 -8.39
C PHE A 109 -5.29 6.10 -8.81
N SER A 110 -5.72 6.95 -7.87
CA SER A 110 -5.85 8.36 -8.21
C SER A 110 -4.45 8.93 -8.47
N GLU A 111 -3.52 8.71 -7.55
CA GLU A 111 -2.12 9.12 -7.70
C GLU A 111 -1.22 8.25 -6.82
N MET A 112 0.04 8.07 -7.26
CA MET A 112 1.08 7.34 -6.52
C MET A 112 2.24 8.29 -6.27
N TYR A 113 2.51 8.60 -5.00
CA TYR A 113 3.58 9.50 -4.62
C TYR A 113 4.79 8.73 -4.12
N VAL A 114 5.95 9.06 -4.68
CA VAL A 114 7.24 8.43 -4.33
C VAL A 114 8.28 9.54 -4.07
N PRO A 115 9.43 9.22 -3.44
CA PRO A 115 10.46 10.23 -3.25
C PRO A 115 10.84 10.90 -4.57
N ASP A 116 11.08 12.21 -4.54
CA ASP A 116 11.31 13.01 -5.74
C ASP A 116 12.43 12.45 -6.61
N GLU A 117 13.54 12.03 -5.99
CA GLU A 117 14.68 11.44 -6.68
C GLU A 117 14.40 10.06 -7.28
N SER A 118 13.29 9.43 -6.89
CA SER A 118 12.97 8.06 -7.30
C SER A 118 11.92 7.97 -8.41
N VAL A 119 11.32 9.07 -8.80
CA VAL A 119 10.20 9.08 -9.77
C VAL A 119 10.53 8.28 -11.03
N GLU A 120 11.67 8.56 -11.66
CA GLU A 120 12.05 7.87 -12.90
C GLU A 120 12.38 6.39 -12.66
N ALA A 121 12.95 6.05 -11.51
CA ALA A 121 13.23 4.66 -11.14
C ALA A 121 11.94 3.85 -10.99
N TYR A 122 10.91 4.42 -10.33
CA TYR A 122 9.61 3.77 -10.21
C TYR A 122 8.92 3.60 -11.56
N LYS A 123 8.95 4.63 -12.41
CA LYS A 123 8.35 4.56 -13.75
C LYS A 123 8.98 3.49 -14.62
N ALA A 124 10.24 3.15 -14.38
CA ALA A 124 10.97 2.12 -15.13
C ALA A 124 10.95 0.74 -14.46
N ALA A 125 10.57 0.65 -13.18
CA ALA A 125 10.62 -0.60 -12.42
C ALA A 125 9.53 -1.57 -12.87
N PRO A 126 9.82 -2.89 -12.86
CA PRO A 126 8.82 -3.91 -13.15
C PRO A 126 7.57 -3.75 -12.29
N SER A 127 6.41 -3.96 -12.87
CA SER A 127 5.08 -3.78 -12.27
C SER A 127 4.69 -2.31 -12.05
N TRP A 128 5.59 -1.49 -11.50
CA TRP A 128 5.35 -0.06 -11.29
C TRP A 128 5.17 0.69 -12.60
N SER A 129 5.91 0.29 -13.63
CA SER A 129 5.86 0.92 -14.97
C SER A 129 4.46 0.90 -15.60
N ASN A 130 3.62 -0.05 -15.21
CA ASN A 130 2.22 -0.12 -15.66
C ASN A 130 1.38 1.06 -15.14
N HIS A 131 1.88 1.76 -14.14
CA HIS A 131 1.22 2.91 -13.52
C HIS A 131 2.04 4.20 -13.67
N ALA A 132 2.94 4.24 -14.65
CA ALA A 132 3.89 5.36 -14.83
C ALA A 132 3.20 6.73 -14.90
N SER A 133 2.02 6.83 -15.53
CA SER A 133 1.29 8.08 -15.65
C SER A 133 0.76 8.64 -14.32
N GLN A 134 0.67 7.80 -13.30
CA GLN A 134 0.14 8.15 -11.98
C GLN A 134 1.26 8.41 -10.96
N ILE A 135 2.51 8.06 -11.28
CA ILE A 135 3.65 8.21 -10.38
C ILE A 135 4.12 9.67 -10.38
N LYS A 136 4.14 10.27 -9.19
CA LYS A 136 4.46 11.68 -8.97
C LYS A 136 5.42 11.86 -7.80
N PRO A 137 6.18 12.97 -7.77
CA PRO A 137 7.06 13.25 -6.63
C PRO A 137 6.27 13.64 -5.38
N MET A 138 6.74 13.19 -4.23
CA MET A 138 6.12 13.50 -2.93
C MET A 138 6.04 14.98 -2.63
N SER A 139 6.93 15.79 -3.20
CA SER A 139 6.89 17.24 -3.04
C SER A 139 5.58 17.85 -3.54
N MET A 140 4.89 17.20 -4.47
CA MET A 140 3.58 17.67 -4.95
C MET A 140 2.48 17.53 -3.89
N LEU A 141 2.62 16.63 -2.93
CA LEU A 141 1.67 16.51 -1.81
C LEU A 141 1.68 17.76 -0.94
N ALA A 142 2.85 18.28 -0.63
CA ALA A 142 2.99 19.50 0.16
C ALA A 142 2.35 20.70 -0.55
N ASN A 143 2.46 20.77 -1.87
CA ASN A 143 1.87 21.84 -2.68
C ASN A 143 0.35 21.73 -2.78
N SER A 144 -0.20 20.53 -2.76
CA SER A 144 -1.65 20.31 -2.87
C SER A 144 -2.43 20.64 -1.59
N ASN A 145 -1.72 20.78 -0.46
CA ASN A 145 -2.32 21.09 0.85
C ASN A 145 -2.29 22.59 1.21
N GLU A 146 -1.83 23.41 0.28
CA GLU A 146 -1.84 24.88 0.45
C GLU A 146 -3.22 25.46 -0.02
#